data_de4dec027a900b59d48376e67593f44e
#
_entry.id   de4dec027a900b59d48376e67593f44e
#
_cell.length_a   1.000
_cell.length_b   1.000
_cell.length_c   1.000
_cell.angle_alpha   90.00
_cell.angle_beta   90.00
_cell.angle_gamma   90.00
#
_symmetry.space_group_name_H-M   'P 1'
#
loop_
_entity.id
_entity.type
_entity.pdbx_description
1 polymer ?
#
loop_
_entity_poly.entity_id
_entity_poly.type
_entity_poly.pdbx_seq_one_letter_code
_entity_poly.pdbx_strand_id
1 'polypeptide(L)'
;TGRARVGSSRVPQWRGGGVAMGPKPRDYLQRTPKKMKRLALYSALSDRASENNVLVVEGWSFEQPKTKEAKDALSSIGAEGKVLLVIDDTDTNTRKSFRNLTNAHVISPTQLNVFDVLSTDMVIFTKGNLPTSMTKENPRNSSENSTDDLSEDS
;
A
#
# COMPACT_ATOMS: atom_id res chain seq x y z
N THR A 1 -19.51 58.01 -35.34
CA THR A 1 -18.66 57.26 -36.30
C THR A 1 -19.30 55.96 -36.79
N GLY A 2 -20.50 55.55 -36.29
CA GLY A 2 -21.23 54.36 -36.72
C GLY A 2 -20.58 53.00 -36.42
N ARG A 3 -19.44 52.95 -35.69
CA ARG A 3 -18.79 51.71 -35.28
C ARG A 3 -19.23 51.32 -33.88
N ALA A 4 -19.41 50.00 -33.64
CA ALA A 4 -19.66 49.47 -32.33
C ALA A 4 -18.54 49.85 -31.36
N ARG A 5 -18.91 50.30 -30.16
CA ARG A 5 -17.94 50.66 -29.11
C ARG A 5 -17.39 49.39 -28.51
N VAL A 6 -16.07 49.21 -28.58
CA VAL A 6 -15.34 48.11 -27.96
C VAL A 6 -14.27 48.71 -27.06
N GLY A 7 -14.26 48.39 -25.81
CA GLY A 7 -13.36 48.99 -24.81
C GLY A 7 -11.88 48.64 -25.00
N SER A 8 -11.57 47.47 -25.61
CA SER A 8 -10.20 47.04 -25.87
C SER A 8 -10.12 46.22 -27.16
N SER A 9 -9.00 46.32 -27.87
CA SER A 9 -8.69 45.48 -29.04
C SER A 9 -8.35 44.02 -28.66
N ARG A 10 -8.19 43.74 -27.35
CA ARG A 10 -7.87 42.43 -26.84
C ARG A 10 -9.07 41.61 -26.35
N VAL A 11 -10.28 42.03 -26.65
CA VAL A 11 -11.50 41.27 -26.29
C VAL A 11 -11.57 39.97 -27.08
N PRO A 12 -12.13 38.88 -26.47
CA PRO A 12 -12.11 37.54 -27.04
C PRO A 12 -12.72 37.39 -28.44
N GLN A 13 -13.62 38.29 -28.82
CA GLN A 13 -14.30 38.25 -30.10
C GLN A 13 -13.43 38.76 -31.27
N TRP A 14 -12.26 39.32 -30.98
CA TRP A 14 -11.36 39.84 -32.02
C TRP A 14 -10.26 38.84 -32.36
N ARG A 15 -9.80 38.84 -33.60
CA ARG A 15 -8.61 38.08 -33.98
C ARG A 15 -7.40 38.57 -33.18
N GLY A 16 -6.70 37.64 -32.52
CA GLY A 16 -5.58 37.97 -31.62
C GLY A 16 -6.00 38.51 -30.25
N GLY A 17 -7.31 38.49 -29.92
CA GLY A 17 -7.82 38.79 -28.61
C GLY A 17 -7.53 37.68 -27.57
N GLY A 18 -7.87 37.94 -26.31
CA GLY A 18 -7.70 36.97 -25.23
C GLY A 18 -8.65 35.77 -25.35
N VAL A 19 -8.32 34.69 -24.64
CA VAL A 19 -9.16 33.50 -24.58
C VAL A 19 -10.24 33.68 -23.51
N ALA A 20 -11.51 33.63 -23.90
CA ALA A 20 -12.64 33.80 -22.96
C ALA A 20 -12.75 32.69 -21.93
N MET A 21 -12.55 31.45 -22.34
CA MET A 21 -12.62 30.24 -21.51
C MET A 21 -11.34 29.43 -21.67
N GLY A 22 -10.21 30.00 -21.26
CA GLY A 22 -8.94 29.31 -21.29
C GLY A 22 -8.86 28.17 -20.24
N PRO A 23 -7.87 27.26 -20.37
CA PRO A 23 -7.62 26.24 -19.40
C PRO A 23 -7.25 26.88 -18.05
N LYS A 24 -7.96 26.48 -17.00
CA LYS A 24 -7.66 26.91 -15.63
C LYS A 24 -6.99 25.77 -14.89
N PRO A 25 -5.97 26.03 -14.07
CA PRO A 25 -5.42 25.02 -13.16
C PRO A 25 -6.56 24.47 -12.28
N ARG A 26 -6.73 23.16 -12.30
CA ARG A 26 -7.72 22.47 -11.45
C ARG A 26 -7.14 21.16 -10.94
N ASP A 27 -7.63 20.73 -9.80
CA ASP A 27 -7.30 19.44 -9.25
C ASP A 27 -8.16 18.37 -9.91
N TYR A 28 -7.52 17.28 -10.34
CA TYR A 28 -8.16 16.09 -10.90
C TYR A 28 -8.23 14.93 -9.91
N LEU A 29 -7.81 15.16 -8.65
CA LEU A 29 -7.78 14.13 -7.63
C LEU A 29 -9.19 13.63 -7.32
N GLN A 30 -9.44 12.34 -7.58
CA GLN A 30 -10.67 11.66 -7.22
C GLN A 30 -10.45 10.83 -5.95
N ARG A 31 -11.26 11.08 -4.93
CA ARG A 31 -11.19 10.37 -3.66
C ARG A 31 -11.92 9.03 -3.77
N THR A 32 -11.18 7.92 -3.64
CA THR A 32 -11.76 6.57 -3.56
C THR A 32 -12.09 6.21 -2.12
N PRO A 33 -13.28 5.63 -1.83
CA PRO A 33 -13.66 5.20 -0.48
C PRO A 33 -12.66 4.22 0.14
N LYS A 34 -12.34 4.38 1.42
CA LYS A 34 -11.38 3.51 2.13
C LYS A 34 -11.76 2.03 2.11
N LYS A 35 -13.07 1.71 2.22
CA LYS A 35 -13.57 0.33 2.16
C LYS A 35 -13.30 -0.32 0.80
N MET A 36 -13.46 0.43 -0.29
CA MET A 36 -13.19 -0.05 -1.64
C MET A 36 -11.71 -0.36 -1.84
N LYS A 37 -10.81 0.52 -1.38
CA LYS A 37 -9.35 0.27 -1.43
C LYS A 37 -8.95 -0.99 -0.66
N ARG A 38 -9.51 -1.19 0.55
CA ARG A 38 -9.24 -2.39 1.36
C ARG A 38 -9.74 -3.66 0.69
N LEU A 39 -10.96 -3.64 0.17
CA LEU A 39 -11.53 -4.80 -0.53
C LEU A 39 -10.68 -5.19 -1.74
N ALA A 40 -10.22 -4.21 -2.53
CA ALA A 40 -9.34 -4.46 -3.66
C ALA A 40 -8.00 -5.09 -3.23
N LEU A 41 -7.40 -4.62 -2.12
CA LEU A 41 -6.16 -5.22 -1.60
C LEU A 41 -6.38 -6.65 -1.13
N TYR A 42 -7.44 -6.94 -0.40
CA TYR A 42 -7.75 -8.31 0.05
C TYR A 42 -8.04 -9.24 -1.12
N SER A 43 -8.75 -8.76 -2.15
CA SER A 43 -9.00 -9.52 -3.38
C SER A 43 -7.70 -9.90 -4.08
N ALA A 44 -6.77 -8.95 -4.25
CA ALA A 44 -5.47 -9.20 -4.86
C ALA A 44 -4.61 -10.19 -4.05
N LEU A 45 -4.60 -10.04 -2.71
CA LEU A 45 -3.87 -10.98 -1.83
C LEU A 45 -4.50 -12.39 -1.82
N SER A 46 -5.82 -12.49 -1.89
CA SER A 46 -6.52 -13.78 -1.98
C SER A 46 -6.20 -14.50 -3.29
N ASP A 47 -6.10 -13.77 -4.38
CA ASP A 47 -5.70 -14.30 -5.69
C ASP A 47 -4.28 -14.87 -5.63
N ARG A 48 -3.31 -14.07 -5.14
CA ARG A 48 -1.93 -14.54 -4.93
C ARG A 48 -1.83 -15.71 -3.96
N ALA A 49 -2.64 -15.75 -2.92
CA ALA A 49 -2.68 -16.88 -1.98
C ALA A 49 -3.22 -18.16 -2.62
N SER A 50 -4.23 -18.05 -3.50
CA SER A 50 -4.78 -19.20 -4.24
C SER A 50 -3.77 -19.83 -5.21
N GLU A 51 -2.86 -19.00 -5.74
CA GLU A 51 -1.74 -19.42 -6.59
C GLU A 51 -0.52 -19.94 -5.80
N ASN A 52 -0.57 -19.98 -4.46
CA ASN A 52 0.55 -20.29 -3.55
C ASN A 52 1.75 -19.32 -3.69
N ASN A 53 1.50 -18.11 -4.14
CA ASN A 53 2.51 -17.07 -4.33
C ASN A 53 2.65 -16.13 -3.11
N VAL A 54 2.09 -16.51 -1.96
CA VAL A 54 2.23 -15.79 -0.69
C VAL A 54 2.98 -16.67 0.29
N LEU A 55 4.10 -16.15 0.81
CA LEU A 55 4.90 -16.81 1.83
C LEU A 55 4.94 -15.99 3.12
N VAL A 56 5.04 -16.68 4.24
CA VAL A 56 5.20 -16.05 5.56
C VAL A 56 6.46 -16.59 6.20
N VAL A 57 7.38 -15.68 6.52
CA VAL A 57 8.61 -15.98 7.26
C VAL A 57 8.47 -15.52 8.72
N GLU A 58 9.07 -16.22 9.65
CA GLU A 58 9.02 -15.85 11.07
C GLU A 58 9.74 -14.52 11.33
N GLY A 59 10.88 -14.31 10.68
CA GLY A 59 11.69 -13.11 10.79
C GLY A 59 12.95 -13.21 9.96
N TRP A 60 13.61 -12.07 9.79
CA TRP A 60 14.90 -11.96 9.13
C TRP A 60 15.95 -11.62 10.19
N SER A 61 17.05 -12.37 10.27
CA SER A 61 18.12 -12.14 11.25
C SER A 61 19.40 -11.72 10.53
N PHE A 62 19.45 -10.45 10.12
CA PHE A 62 20.68 -9.85 9.57
C PHE A 62 21.35 -8.99 10.64
N GLU A 63 22.49 -9.43 11.19
CA GLU A 63 23.29 -8.62 12.12
C GLU A 63 23.85 -7.38 11.43
N GLN A 64 24.26 -7.54 10.17
CA GLN A 64 24.78 -6.47 9.32
C GLN A 64 24.09 -6.48 7.95
N PRO A 65 23.96 -5.31 7.29
CA PRO A 65 23.38 -5.25 5.95
C PRO A 65 24.29 -5.96 4.94
N LYS A 66 23.85 -7.10 4.38
CA LYS A 66 24.59 -7.87 3.38
C LYS A 66 23.65 -8.36 2.27
N THR A 67 23.89 -7.92 1.05
CA THR A 67 23.09 -8.29 -0.13
C THR A 67 23.29 -9.73 -0.57
N LYS A 68 24.47 -10.32 -0.31
CA LYS A 68 24.76 -11.72 -0.63
C LYS A 68 23.89 -12.65 0.20
N GLU A 69 23.87 -12.46 1.52
CA GLU A 69 23.03 -13.25 2.43
C GLU A 69 21.53 -13.11 2.09
N ALA A 70 21.10 -11.89 1.72
CA ALA A 70 19.73 -11.64 1.29
C ALA A 70 19.36 -12.40 0.00
N LYS A 71 20.28 -12.46 -0.97
CA LYS A 71 20.08 -13.22 -2.20
C LYS A 71 20.04 -14.72 -1.92
N ASP A 72 20.95 -15.22 -1.11
CA ASP A 72 21.02 -16.64 -0.73
C ASP A 72 19.74 -17.05 0.03
N ALA A 73 19.20 -16.18 0.90
CA ALA A 73 17.95 -16.38 1.60
C ALA A 73 16.73 -16.47 0.64
N LEU A 74 16.63 -15.58 -0.36
CA LEU A 74 15.57 -15.67 -1.38
C LEU A 74 15.68 -16.95 -2.21
N SER A 75 16.90 -17.35 -2.58
CA SER A 75 17.13 -18.58 -3.32
C SER A 75 16.74 -19.82 -2.52
N SER A 76 17.01 -19.86 -1.21
CA SER A 76 16.66 -20.97 -0.33
C SER A 76 15.14 -21.13 -0.14
N ILE A 77 14.39 -20.04 -0.22
CA ILE A 77 12.92 -20.04 -0.15
C ILE A 77 12.31 -20.42 -1.52
N GLY A 78 13.11 -20.45 -2.59
CA GLY A 78 12.62 -20.70 -3.95
C GLY A 78 11.88 -19.50 -4.53
N ALA A 79 12.20 -18.30 -4.09
CA ALA A 79 11.59 -17.07 -4.60
C ALA A 79 12.16 -16.71 -5.97
N GLU A 80 11.44 -17.08 -7.02
CA GLU A 80 11.78 -16.76 -8.40
C GLU A 80 11.01 -15.54 -8.90
N GLY A 81 11.58 -14.80 -9.86
CA GLY A 81 10.93 -13.63 -10.43
C GLY A 81 11.00 -12.38 -9.54
N LYS A 82 9.97 -11.52 -9.66
CA LYS A 82 9.86 -10.29 -8.87
C LYS A 82 9.19 -10.58 -7.53
N VAL A 83 9.87 -10.21 -6.46
CA VAL A 83 9.44 -10.50 -5.09
C VAL A 83 9.08 -9.22 -4.35
N LEU A 84 7.91 -9.20 -3.74
CA LEU A 84 7.48 -8.14 -2.82
C LEU A 84 7.79 -8.57 -1.39
N LEU A 85 8.59 -7.79 -0.69
CA LEU A 85 8.97 -8.02 0.71
C LEU A 85 8.27 -7.00 1.61
N VAL A 86 7.43 -7.47 2.50
CA VAL A 86 6.75 -6.61 3.48
C VAL A 86 7.49 -6.70 4.81
N ILE A 87 8.29 -5.68 5.09
CA ILE A 87 9.23 -5.61 6.22
C ILE A 87 8.94 -4.38 7.04
N ASP A 88 9.01 -4.49 8.36
CA ASP A 88 8.78 -3.37 9.28
C ASP A 88 9.82 -2.26 9.06
N ASP A 89 9.40 -1.02 9.29
CA ASP A 89 10.27 0.16 9.18
C ASP A 89 11.39 0.15 10.24
N THR A 90 11.20 -0.55 11.33
CA THR A 90 12.19 -0.72 12.41
C THR A 90 13.37 -1.59 12.01
N ASP A 91 13.18 -2.55 11.09
CA ASP A 91 14.22 -3.47 10.64
C ASP A 91 15.06 -2.89 9.50
N THR A 92 15.91 -1.94 9.86
CA THR A 92 16.75 -1.20 8.90
C THR A 92 17.82 -2.08 8.25
N ASN A 93 18.33 -3.12 8.93
CA ASN A 93 19.38 -3.99 8.40
C ASN A 93 18.82 -4.87 7.28
N THR A 94 17.68 -5.47 7.49
CA THR A 94 16.99 -6.28 6.49
C THR A 94 16.62 -5.44 5.27
N ARG A 95 16.04 -4.26 5.47
CA ARG A 95 15.69 -3.36 4.35
C ARG A 95 16.91 -2.96 3.51
N LYS A 96 18.04 -2.63 4.15
CA LYS A 96 19.29 -2.30 3.45
C LYS A 96 19.86 -3.50 2.70
N SER A 97 19.72 -4.72 3.22
CA SER A 97 20.19 -5.95 2.59
C SER A 97 19.46 -6.27 1.29
N PHE A 98 18.14 -6.09 1.27
CA PHE A 98 17.30 -6.38 0.10
C PHE A 98 17.22 -5.22 -0.90
N ARG A 99 17.36 -3.96 -0.48
CA ARG A 99 17.17 -2.77 -1.31
C ARG A 99 17.98 -2.74 -2.61
N ASN A 100 19.15 -3.35 -2.62
CA ASN A 100 20.03 -3.36 -3.80
C ASN A 100 19.69 -4.47 -4.81
N LEU A 101 18.79 -5.39 -4.47
CA LEU A 101 18.38 -6.45 -5.38
C LEU A 101 17.34 -5.93 -6.37
N THR A 102 17.59 -6.12 -7.67
CA THR A 102 16.71 -5.62 -8.75
C THR A 102 15.37 -6.35 -8.82
N ASN A 103 15.34 -7.58 -8.36
CA ASN A 103 14.15 -8.44 -8.32
C ASN A 103 13.38 -8.35 -6.99
N ALA A 104 13.88 -7.62 -5.99
CA ALA A 104 13.24 -7.49 -4.70
C ALA A 104 12.71 -6.07 -4.49
N HIS A 105 11.41 -5.93 -4.25
CA HIS A 105 10.77 -4.67 -3.88
C HIS A 105 10.41 -4.69 -2.40
N VAL A 106 10.97 -3.75 -1.63
CA VAL A 106 10.80 -3.70 -0.17
C VAL A 106 9.88 -2.56 0.22
N ILE A 107 8.79 -2.90 0.88
CA ILE A 107 7.81 -1.93 1.38
C ILE A 107 7.51 -2.15 2.86
N SER A 108 6.97 -1.14 3.52
CA SER A 108 6.43 -1.29 4.88
C SER A 108 4.97 -1.75 4.84
N PRO A 109 4.45 -2.35 5.93
CA PRO A 109 3.06 -2.79 6.00
C PRO A 109 2.05 -1.65 5.76
N THR A 110 2.41 -0.43 6.15
CA THR A 110 1.59 0.76 5.98
C THR A 110 1.49 1.26 4.54
N GLN A 111 2.49 0.92 3.72
CA GLN A 111 2.59 1.31 2.31
C GLN A 111 2.04 0.25 1.35
N LEU A 112 1.63 -0.92 1.87
CA LEU A 112 1.12 -2.02 1.07
C LEU A 112 -0.07 -1.56 0.22
N ASN A 113 0.02 -1.76 -1.09
CA ASN A 113 -0.98 -1.35 -2.06
C ASN A 113 -1.23 -2.44 -3.11
N VAL A 114 -2.33 -2.32 -3.84
CA VAL A 114 -2.77 -3.30 -4.84
C VAL A 114 -1.80 -3.38 -6.02
N PHE A 115 -1.23 -2.25 -6.42
CA PHE A 115 -0.32 -2.21 -7.55
C PHE A 115 0.93 -3.06 -7.31
N ASP A 116 1.57 -2.91 -6.15
CA ASP A 116 2.78 -3.66 -5.81
C ASP A 116 2.49 -5.16 -5.70
N VAL A 117 1.35 -5.56 -5.12
CA VAL A 117 0.93 -6.96 -5.04
C VAL A 117 0.72 -7.58 -6.43
N LEU A 118 0.12 -6.85 -7.36
CA LEU A 118 -0.16 -7.36 -8.71
C LEU A 118 1.06 -7.29 -9.65
N SER A 119 1.99 -6.36 -9.42
CA SER A 119 3.19 -6.19 -10.24
C SER A 119 4.31 -7.16 -9.91
N THR A 120 4.19 -7.91 -8.81
CA THR A 120 5.17 -8.89 -8.34
C THR A 120 4.63 -10.30 -8.47
N ASP A 121 5.54 -11.26 -8.66
CA ASP A 121 5.18 -12.67 -8.83
C ASP A 121 4.93 -13.34 -7.48
N MET A 122 5.69 -12.97 -6.45
CA MET A 122 5.61 -13.55 -5.12
C MET A 122 5.58 -12.46 -4.05
N VAL A 123 4.80 -12.67 -2.99
CA VAL A 123 4.70 -11.76 -1.83
C VAL A 123 5.17 -12.48 -0.58
N ILE A 124 6.13 -11.90 0.12
CA ILE A 124 6.70 -12.46 1.36
C ILE A 124 6.39 -11.52 2.53
N PHE A 125 5.67 -12.04 3.50
CA PHE A 125 5.36 -11.33 4.74
C PHE A 125 6.25 -11.81 5.88
N THR A 126 6.66 -10.89 6.75
CA THR A 126 7.12 -11.27 8.09
C THR A 126 5.89 -11.54 8.96
N LYS A 127 5.95 -12.55 9.83
CA LYS A 127 4.82 -13.01 10.66
C LYS A 127 4.08 -11.90 11.41
N GLY A 128 4.80 -10.87 11.87
CA GLY A 128 4.21 -9.70 12.53
C GLY A 128 3.50 -8.72 11.60
N ASN A 129 3.73 -8.81 10.29
CA ASN A 129 3.29 -7.84 9.29
C ASN A 129 2.16 -8.36 8.37
N LEU A 130 1.59 -9.50 8.73
CA LEU A 130 0.43 -10.02 8.02
C LEU A 130 -0.74 -9.03 8.14
N PRO A 131 -1.42 -8.70 7.03
CA PRO A 131 -2.63 -7.92 7.09
C PRO A 131 -3.72 -8.74 7.77
N THR A 132 -3.79 -8.65 9.09
CA THR A 132 -4.86 -9.25 9.86
C THR A 132 -6.16 -8.66 9.37
N SER A 133 -7.09 -9.50 8.90
CA SER A 133 -8.45 -9.07 8.67
C SER A 133 -8.88 -8.37 9.95
N MET A 134 -9.17 -7.09 9.91
CA MET A 134 -9.72 -6.39 11.06
C MET A 134 -11.12 -6.97 11.29
N THR A 135 -11.18 -8.09 11.96
CA THR A 135 -12.29 -8.37 12.84
C THR A 135 -12.24 -7.21 13.82
N LYS A 136 -13.13 -6.24 13.63
CA LYS A 136 -13.40 -5.27 14.67
C LYS A 136 -13.66 -6.12 15.90
N GLU A 137 -12.74 -6.16 16.83
CA GLU A 137 -13.10 -6.44 18.21
C GLU A 137 -14.18 -5.41 18.50
N ASN A 138 -15.40 -5.89 18.54
CA ASN A 138 -16.56 -5.09 18.89
C ASN A 138 -16.32 -4.74 20.35
N PRO A 139 -16.05 -3.47 20.72
CA PRO A 139 -15.74 -3.13 22.11
C PRO A 139 -16.89 -3.46 23.08
N ARG A 140 -18.00 -4.01 22.56
CA ARG A 140 -19.14 -4.48 23.36
C ARG A 140 -19.00 -5.91 23.90
N ASN A 141 -18.05 -6.73 23.41
CA ASN A 141 -17.85 -8.10 23.90
C ASN A 141 -16.75 -8.23 24.97
N SER A 142 -16.04 -7.15 25.29
CA SER A 142 -15.04 -7.14 26.36
C SER A 142 -15.60 -6.88 27.76
N SER A 143 -16.93 -6.61 27.87
CA SER A 143 -17.58 -6.32 29.17
C SER A 143 -18.42 -7.48 29.74
N GLU A 144 -18.52 -8.63 29.03
CA GLU A 144 -19.37 -9.76 29.50
C GLU A 144 -18.59 -10.90 30.18
N ASN A 145 -17.25 -10.85 30.22
CA ASN A 145 -16.44 -11.92 30.86
C ASN A 145 -15.86 -11.59 32.22
N SER A 146 -16.41 -10.62 32.95
CA SER A 146 -15.89 -10.24 34.29
C SER A 146 -16.91 -10.28 35.44
N THR A 147 -18.00 -11.06 35.31
CA THR A 147 -19.02 -11.15 36.39
C THR A 147 -19.45 -12.55 36.78
N ASP A 148 -18.62 -13.60 36.55
CA ASP A 148 -18.95 -14.97 37.02
C ASP A 148 -17.80 -15.60 37.84
N ASP A 149 -17.28 -14.87 38.81
CA ASP A 149 -16.42 -15.50 39.84
C ASP A 149 -16.51 -14.77 41.18
N LEU A 150 -17.70 -14.68 41.73
CA LEU A 150 -17.87 -14.36 43.18
C LEU A 150 -19.24 -14.86 43.69
N SER A 151 -19.44 -16.15 43.85
CA SER A 151 -20.38 -16.67 44.84
C SER A 151 -20.26 -18.21 44.97
N GLU A 152 -19.28 -18.66 45.72
CA GLU A 152 -19.33 -19.91 46.49
C GLU A 152 -18.29 -19.81 47.60
N ASP A 153 -18.72 -19.28 48.76
CA ASP A 153 -18.24 -19.64 50.06
C ASP A 153 -19.07 -18.89 51.13
N SER A 154 -20.13 -19.59 51.64
CA SER A 154 -20.65 -19.44 53.00
C SER A 154 -21.62 -20.54 53.31
#